data_8cade8286409ec5bef023f2a37e64333
#
_entry.id   8cade8286409ec5bef023f2a37e64333
#
_cell.length_a   1.000
_cell.length_b   1.000
_cell.length_c   1.000
_cell.angle_alpha   90.00
_cell.angle_beta   90.00
_cell.angle_gamma   90.00
#
_symmetry.space_group_name_H-M   'P 1'
#
loop_
_entity.id
_entity.type
_entity.pdbx_description
1 polymer ?
#
loop_
_entity_poly.entity_id
_entity_poly.type
_entity_poly.pdbx_seq_one_letter_code
_entity_poly.pdbx_strand_id
1 'polypeptide(L)'
;PYTDLNIHSNIIPEDVAAVYINDLSKNYAKTISSFSNCIITGGRKNNVVVATPLIDEYKGQFIGNYLRADSLSEKFAHNNVYATEEDTTVFRNIYYLYKQYHYYDFQLDSLSPARGIADSIIALKFPIDRVGNARKPHPDAGCYEFSL
;
A
#
# COMPACT_ATOMS: atom_id res chain seq x y z
N PRO A 1 6.42 17.79 5.20
CA PRO A 1 6.14 18.73 4.14
C PRO A 1 5.63 17.92 2.96
N TYR A 2 4.37 18.16 2.60
CA TYR A 2 3.84 17.68 1.33
C TYR A 2 4.62 18.39 0.25
N THR A 3 5.43 17.67 -0.50
CA THR A 3 5.86 18.17 -1.78
C THR A 3 4.64 18.11 -2.67
N ASP A 4 4.02 19.24 -2.91
CA ASP A 4 3.09 19.42 -4.01
C ASP A 4 3.85 19.07 -5.30
N LEU A 5 3.63 17.87 -5.77
CA LEU A 5 3.87 17.55 -7.16
C LEU A 5 2.83 18.32 -7.95
N ASN A 6 3.12 19.59 -8.22
CA ASN A 6 2.41 20.38 -9.20
C ASN A 6 2.62 19.75 -10.58
N ILE A 7 1.83 18.75 -10.87
CA ILE A 7 1.72 18.22 -12.22
C ILE A 7 0.93 19.28 -13.00
N HIS A 8 1.62 20.24 -13.59
CA HIS A 8 1.08 21.19 -14.54
C HIS A 8 0.79 20.51 -15.89
N SER A 9 0.04 19.43 -15.88
CA SER A 9 -0.62 18.97 -17.08
C SER A 9 -2.07 18.65 -16.72
N ASN A 10 -2.99 19.28 -17.42
CA ASN A 10 -4.42 19.00 -17.36
C ASN A 10 -4.79 17.58 -17.84
N ILE A 11 -3.78 16.75 -18.05
CA ILE A 11 -3.92 15.33 -18.39
C ILE A 11 -3.26 14.59 -17.23
N ILE A 12 -4.04 14.26 -16.20
CA ILE A 12 -3.68 13.19 -15.31
C ILE A 12 -3.80 11.94 -16.19
N PRO A 13 -2.70 11.27 -16.54
CA PRO A 13 -2.81 10.03 -17.29
C PRO A 13 -3.74 9.10 -16.50
N GLU A 14 -4.76 8.57 -17.14
CA GLU A 14 -5.74 7.71 -16.48
C GLU A 14 -5.11 6.49 -15.82
N ASP A 15 -3.81 6.24 -16.06
CA ASP A 15 -3.07 5.05 -15.67
C ASP A 15 -1.88 5.30 -14.73
N VAL A 16 -1.86 6.41 -13.97
CA VAL A 16 -0.78 6.62 -12.99
C VAL A 16 -1.01 5.76 -11.75
N ALA A 17 -0.12 4.81 -11.51
CA ALA A 17 -0.09 4.03 -10.28
C ALA A 17 0.26 4.90 -9.06
N ALA A 18 -0.24 4.54 -7.86
CA ALA A 18 0.14 5.20 -6.62
C ALA A 18 1.63 5.00 -6.29
N VAL A 19 2.17 3.84 -6.66
CA VAL A 19 3.59 3.50 -6.58
C VAL A 19 4.05 3.03 -7.95
N TYR A 20 4.89 3.81 -8.59
CA TYR A 20 5.49 3.47 -9.87
C TYR A 20 7.00 3.46 -9.72
N ILE A 21 7.59 2.27 -9.80
CA ILE A 21 9.03 2.07 -9.71
C ILE A 21 9.55 1.85 -11.12
N ASN A 22 10.23 2.85 -11.63
CA ASN A 22 10.83 2.81 -12.96
C ASN A 22 12.25 3.38 -12.88
N ASP A 23 13.11 2.81 -13.69
CA ASP A 23 14.44 3.33 -13.86
C ASP A 23 14.60 3.87 -15.30
N LEU A 24 14.53 5.17 -15.42
CA LEU A 24 14.66 5.87 -16.70
C LEU A 24 16.12 6.17 -17.06
N SER A 25 17.05 5.96 -16.15
CA SER A 25 18.46 6.29 -16.38
C SER A 25 19.34 5.04 -16.37
N LYS A 26 20.23 4.92 -17.34
CA LYS A 26 21.23 3.84 -17.40
C LYS A 26 22.40 4.04 -16.43
N ASN A 27 22.39 5.08 -15.60
CA ASN A 27 23.46 5.45 -14.67
C ASN A 27 22.91 5.50 -13.23
N TYR A 28 22.73 4.38 -12.60
CA TYR A 28 21.96 4.25 -11.37
C TYR A 28 22.70 4.58 -10.09
N ALA A 29 22.18 5.50 -9.34
CA ALA A 29 22.17 5.33 -7.90
C ALA A 29 21.14 4.22 -7.61
N LYS A 30 21.57 3.11 -7.02
CA LYS A 30 20.68 1.98 -6.67
C LYS A 30 19.62 2.43 -5.69
N THR A 31 18.49 2.91 -6.20
CA THR A 31 17.36 3.27 -5.33
C THR A 31 16.71 1.97 -4.86
N ILE A 32 16.86 1.67 -3.59
CA ILE A 32 16.18 0.54 -2.95
C ILE A 32 14.93 1.09 -2.27
N SER A 33 13.77 0.78 -2.80
CA SER A 33 12.48 1.09 -2.18
C SER A 33 11.88 -0.19 -1.63
N SER A 34 11.57 -0.22 -0.34
CA SER A 34 10.90 -1.37 0.27
C SER A 34 9.62 -0.94 0.94
N PHE A 35 8.59 -1.74 0.77
CA PHE A 35 7.26 -1.55 1.33
C PHE A 35 6.91 -2.76 2.17
N SER A 36 6.62 -2.55 3.43
CA SER A 36 6.30 -3.64 4.34
C SER A 36 5.11 -3.28 5.22
N ASN A 37 4.22 -4.23 5.39
CA ASN A 37 3.04 -4.09 6.23
C ASN A 37 2.16 -2.89 5.84
N CYS A 38 2.12 -2.55 4.55
CA CYS A 38 1.41 -1.42 4.01
C CYS A 38 0.07 -1.83 3.40
N ILE A 39 -0.85 -0.87 3.30
CA ILE A 39 -2.04 -0.96 2.46
C ILE A 39 -1.84 0.03 1.31
N ILE A 40 -1.76 -0.48 0.08
CA ILE A 40 -1.62 0.32 -1.12
C ILE A 40 -2.81 0.00 -2.02
N THR A 41 -3.81 0.86 -1.96
CA THR A 41 -5.06 0.71 -2.70
C THR A 41 -5.50 2.06 -3.28
N GLY A 42 -6.49 2.03 -4.16
CA GLY A 42 -7.03 3.22 -4.81
C GLY A 42 -8.06 2.85 -5.87
N GLY A 43 -8.55 3.82 -6.60
CA GLY A 43 -9.59 3.62 -7.63
C GLY A 43 -9.09 2.98 -8.92
N ARG A 44 -7.81 2.63 -9.03
CA ARG A 44 -7.24 2.05 -10.24
C ARG A 44 -7.04 0.55 -10.12
N LYS A 45 -7.01 -0.14 -11.27
CA LYS A 45 -6.76 -1.57 -11.31
C LYS A 45 -5.37 -1.89 -10.74
N ASN A 46 -4.35 -1.16 -11.16
CA ASN A 46 -2.98 -1.32 -10.72
C ASN A 46 -2.47 -0.06 -10.03
N ASN A 47 -2.35 -0.12 -8.70
CA ASN A 47 -1.80 0.97 -7.89
C ASN A 47 -0.32 0.77 -7.55
N VAL A 48 0.26 -0.39 -7.86
CA VAL A 48 1.68 -0.69 -7.71
C VAL A 48 2.20 -1.26 -9.00
N VAL A 49 3.22 -0.63 -9.58
CA VAL A 49 3.87 -1.06 -10.82
C VAL A 49 5.38 -1.03 -10.63
N VAL A 50 6.04 -2.14 -10.91
CA VAL A 50 7.50 -2.21 -11.07
C VAL A 50 7.77 -2.42 -12.56
N ALA A 51 8.42 -1.45 -13.20
CA ALA A 51 8.61 -1.46 -14.65
C ALA A 51 9.47 -2.64 -15.10
N THR A 52 9.10 -3.22 -16.23
CA THR A 52 9.69 -4.46 -16.78
C THR A 52 11.22 -4.49 -16.84
N PRO A 53 11.94 -3.43 -17.21
CA PRO A 53 13.40 -3.47 -17.24
C PRO A 53 14.06 -3.70 -15.88
N LEU A 54 13.31 -3.43 -14.79
CA LEU A 54 13.83 -3.51 -13.43
C LEU A 54 13.49 -4.80 -12.70
N ILE A 55 12.60 -5.62 -13.22
CA ILE A 55 12.08 -6.80 -12.50
C ILE A 55 13.20 -7.72 -12.02
N ASP A 56 14.27 -7.88 -12.81
CA ASP A 56 15.39 -8.75 -12.46
C ASP A 56 16.46 -8.05 -11.60
N GLU A 57 16.52 -6.75 -11.60
CA GLU A 57 17.54 -5.94 -10.92
C GLU A 57 17.03 -5.25 -9.67
N TYR A 58 15.71 -5.24 -9.45
CA TYR A 58 15.10 -4.58 -8.30
C TYR A 58 15.55 -5.23 -7.00
N LYS A 59 16.12 -4.43 -6.10
CA LYS A 59 16.64 -4.86 -4.79
C LYS A 59 15.73 -4.50 -3.63
N GLY A 60 14.67 -3.74 -3.87
CA GLY A 60 13.63 -3.48 -2.88
C GLY A 60 12.76 -4.71 -2.62
N GLN A 61 11.88 -4.59 -1.64
CA GLN A 61 11.01 -5.69 -1.23
C GLN A 61 9.59 -5.19 -0.98
N PHE A 62 8.63 -6.07 -1.24
CA PHE A 62 7.23 -5.92 -0.84
C PHE A 62 6.86 -7.09 0.07
N ILE A 63 6.64 -6.84 1.37
CA ILE A 63 6.44 -7.90 2.36
C ILE A 63 5.21 -7.61 3.22
N GLY A 64 4.28 -8.55 3.29
CA GLY A 64 3.13 -8.48 4.21
C GLY A 64 2.18 -7.32 3.92
N ASN A 65 2.03 -6.96 2.65
CA ASN A 65 1.20 -5.84 2.24
C ASN A 65 -0.16 -6.30 1.71
N TYR A 66 -1.14 -5.41 1.79
CA TYR A 66 -2.35 -5.48 0.98
C TYR A 66 -2.22 -4.54 -0.22
N LEU A 67 -2.26 -5.08 -1.43
CA LEU A 67 -1.94 -4.38 -2.67
C LEU A 67 -3.07 -4.47 -3.68
N ARG A 68 -3.54 -3.34 -4.21
CA ARG A 68 -4.32 -3.33 -5.45
C ARG A 68 -3.36 -3.24 -6.64
N ALA A 69 -2.96 -4.40 -7.12
CA ALA A 69 -2.02 -4.54 -8.23
C ALA A 69 -2.19 -5.92 -8.89
N ASP A 70 -1.71 -6.05 -10.11
CA ASP A 70 -1.40 -7.37 -10.65
C ASP A 70 -0.30 -8.03 -9.81
N SER A 71 -0.21 -9.36 -9.84
CA SER A 71 0.77 -10.09 -9.06
C SER A 71 2.19 -9.60 -9.36
N LEU A 72 2.91 -9.22 -8.31
CA LEU A 72 4.32 -8.84 -8.41
C LEU A 72 5.20 -10.09 -8.44
N SER A 73 6.43 -9.95 -8.96
CA SER A 73 7.39 -11.05 -9.02
C SER A 73 7.78 -11.56 -7.63
N GLU A 74 7.77 -12.87 -7.44
CA GLU A 74 8.19 -13.53 -6.19
C GLU A 74 9.66 -13.29 -5.84
N LYS A 75 10.47 -12.78 -6.76
CA LYS A 75 11.87 -12.40 -6.49
C LYS A 75 11.98 -11.31 -5.42
N PHE A 76 10.97 -10.45 -5.30
CA PHE A 76 10.98 -9.32 -4.37
C PHE A 76 9.66 -9.09 -3.62
N ALA A 77 8.64 -9.90 -3.87
CA ALA A 77 7.32 -9.76 -3.26
C ALA A 77 6.93 -11.04 -2.52
N HIS A 78 6.78 -10.95 -1.19
CA HIS A 78 6.54 -12.09 -0.33
C HIS A 78 5.37 -11.83 0.62
N ASN A 79 4.51 -12.83 0.80
CA ASN A 79 3.41 -12.79 1.78
C ASN A 79 2.48 -11.58 1.60
N ASN A 80 2.31 -11.10 0.36
CA ASN A 80 1.37 -10.03 0.06
C ASN A 80 -0.01 -10.61 -0.27
N VAL A 81 -1.06 -9.87 0.08
CA VAL A 81 -2.42 -10.15 -0.35
C VAL A 81 -2.78 -9.14 -1.45
N TYR A 82 -3.29 -9.65 -2.56
CA TYR A 82 -3.68 -8.83 -3.70
C TYR A 82 -5.18 -8.60 -3.69
N ALA A 83 -5.57 -7.34 -3.92
CA ALA A 83 -6.96 -6.95 -3.95
C ALA A 83 -7.71 -7.64 -5.09
N THR A 84 -8.89 -8.13 -4.80
CA THR A 84 -9.85 -8.64 -5.79
C THR A 84 -10.90 -7.57 -6.12
N GLU A 85 -11.71 -7.80 -7.16
CA GLU A 85 -12.84 -6.92 -7.47
C GLU A 85 -13.93 -6.99 -6.40
N GLU A 86 -13.96 -8.06 -5.62
CA GLU A 86 -14.91 -8.30 -4.54
C GLU A 86 -14.54 -7.58 -3.23
N ASP A 87 -13.30 -7.09 -3.12
CA ASP A 87 -12.81 -6.41 -1.92
C ASP A 87 -13.40 -5.00 -1.81
N THR A 88 -14.60 -4.89 -1.27
CA THR A 88 -15.34 -3.64 -1.17
C THR A 88 -15.03 -2.86 0.11
N THR A 89 -14.50 -3.52 1.15
CA THR A 89 -14.37 -2.95 2.49
C THR A 89 -12.98 -3.18 3.08
N VAL A 90 -12.01 -2.32 2.71
CA VAL A 90 -10.70 -2.31 3.38
C VAL A 90 -10.76 -1.47 4.66
N PHE A 91 -11.40 -0.32 4.61
CA PHE A 91 -11.50 0.67 5.68
C PHE A 91 -12.94 0.89 6.11
N ARG A 92 -13.15 1.31 7.36
CA ARG A 92 -14.49 1.57 7.94
C ARG A 92 -15.29 2.58 7.14
N ASN A 93 -14.64 3.66 6.70
CA ASN A 93 -15.33 4.69 5.94
C ASN A 93 -14.35 5.46 5.06
N ILE A 94 -14.54 5.32 3.74
CA ILE A 94 -13.84 6.09 2.73
C ILE A 94 -14.81 6.94 1.90
N TYR A 95 -16.10 7.01 2.29
CA TYR A 95 -17.11 7.69 1.53
C TYR A 95 -17.31 9.15 1.97
N TYR A 96 -17.63 9.97 1.00
CA TYR A 96 -18.16 11.30 1.17
C TYR A 96 -19.49 11.27 1.93
N LEU A 97 -19.51 11.59 3.19
CA LEU A 97 -20.79 11.70 3.91
C LEU A 97 -21.51 13.01 3.64
N TYR A 98 -20.81 14.09 3.29
CA TYR A 98 -21.43 15.36 2.87
C TYR A 98 -20.47 16.19 2.03
N LYS A 99 -20.99 16.98 1.08
CA LYS A 99 -20.22 17.88 0.19
C LYS A 99 -19.34 18.91 0.90
N GLN A 100 -19.49 19.08 2.22
CA GLN A 100 -18.75 20.09 2.99
C GLN A 100 -17.73 19.51 3.96
N TYR A 101 -17.78 18.23 4.31
CA TYR A 101 -16.84 17.62 5.25
C TYR A 101 -16.37 16.28 4.72
N HIS A 102 -15.05 16.21 4.41
CA HIS A 102 -14.37 14.98 4.03
C HIS A 102 -13.95 14.26 5.31
N TYR A 103 -14.74 13.33 5.77
CA TYR A 103 -14.35 12.48 6.88
C TYR A 103 -13.94 11.11 6.34
N TYR A 104 -12.65 10.82 6.46
CA TYR A 104 -12.09 9.52 6.10
C TYR A 104 -11.70 8.78 7.37
N ASP A 105 -12.29 7.62 7.59
CA ASP A 105 -11.86 6.70 8.64
C ASP A 105 -11.07 5.56 8.01
N PHE A 106 -9.74 5.65 8.11
CA PHE A 106 -8.82 4.63 7.61
C PHE A 106 -8.57 3.50 8.62
N GLN A 107 -9.33 3.40 9.70
CA GLN A 107 -9.36 2.21 10.51
C GLN A 107 -9.91 1.04 9.70
N LEU A 108 -9.42 -0.17 9.99
CA LEU A 108 -9.82 -1.35 9.23
C LEU A 108 -11.29 -1.70 9.50
N ASP A 109 -11.99 -2.10 8.46
CA ASP A 109 -13.30 -2.73 8.59
C ASP A 109 -13.19 -4.11 9.22
N SER A 110 -14.30 -4.59 9.80
CA SER A 110 -14.37 -5.93 10.39
C SER A 110 -14.12 -7.06 9.40
N LEU A 111 -14.41 -6.84 8.13
CA LEU A 111 -14.20 -7.77 7.02
C LEU A 111 -12.95 -7.42 6.17
N SER A 112 -12.11 -6.50 6.64
CA SER A 112 -10.96 -6.06 5.87
C SER A 112 -10.00 -7.21 5.53
N PRO A 113 -9.64 -7.40 4.26
CA PRO A 113 -8.65 -8.38 3.85
C PRO A 113 -7.22 -8.02 4.28
N ALA A 114 -7.00 -6.82 4.80
CA ALA A 114 -5.72 -6.36 5.34
C ALA A 114 -5.46 -6.84 6.79
N ARG A 115 -6.42 -7.55 7.40
CA ARG A 115 -6.29 -8.03 8.78
C ARG A 115 -5.43 -9.28 8.86
N GLY A 116 -4.51 -9.29 9.83
CA GLY A 116 -3.68 -10.45 10.18
C GLY A 116 -2.65 -10.86 9.12
N ILE A 117 -2.40 -10.02 8.12
CA ILE A 117 -1.50 -10.36 6.99
C ILE A 117 -0.10 -9.76 7.11
N ALA A 118 0.09 -8.82 8.02
CA ALA A 118 1.38 -8.16 8.17
C ALA A 118 2.46 -9.12 8.66
N ASP A 119 3.69 -8.88 8.21
CA ASP A 119 4.86 -9.60 8.72
C ASP A 119 5.09 -9.24 10.18
N SER A 120 5.04 -10.27 11.05
CA SER A 120 5.14 -10.09 12.50
C SER A 120 6.52 -9.64 12.94
N ILE A 121 7.59 -10.08 12.27
CA ILE A 121 8.97 -9.68 12.61
C ILE A 121 9.19 -8.20 12.34
N ILE A 122 8.64 -7.72 11.23
CA ILE A 122 8.69 -6.29 10.88
C ILE A 122 7.82 -5.48 11.83
N ALA A 123 6.63 -5.99 12.18
CA ALA A 123 5.70 -5.34 13.09
C ALA A 123 6.27 -5.17 14.52
N LEU A 124 7.14 -6.08 14.98
CA LEU A 124 7.83 -5.94 16.28
C LEU A 124 8.66 -4.65 16.41
N LYS A 125 9.08 -4.05 15.30
CA LYS A 125 9.77 -2.75 15.31
C LYS A 125 8.81 -1.59 15.63
N PHE A 126 7.51 -1.82 15.47
CA PHE A 126 6.43 -0.86 15.70
C PHE A 126 5.32 -1.53 16.52
N PRO A 127 5.58 -1.81 17.82
CA PRO A 127 4.74 -2.69 18.64
C PRO A 127 3.36 -2.11 18.96
N ILE A 128 3.16 -0.83 18.70
CA ILE A 128 1.87 -0.14 18.86
C ILE A 128 1.44 0.47 17.51
N ASP A 129 0.14 0.56 17.32
CA ASP A 129 -0.46 1.21 16.16
C ASP A 129 -0.52 2.75 16.31
N ARG A 130 -1.07 3.43 15.33
CA ARG A 130 -1.19 4.90 15.31
C ARG A 130 -2.00 5.47 16.48
N VAL A 131 -2.93 4.71 17.05
CA VAL A 131 -3.81 5.15 18.15
C VAL A 131 -3.44 4.53 19.50
N GLY A 132 -2.32 3.80 19.58
CA GLY A 132 -1.78 3.26 20.81
C GLY A 132 -2.19 1.81 21.12
N ASN A 133 -2.89 1.12 20.22
CA ASN A 133 -3.21 -0.28 20.40
C ASN A 133 -1.97 -1.16 20.17
N ALA A 134 -1.77 -2.16 21.01
CA ALA A 134 -0.70 -3.13 20.81
C ALA A 134 -0.94 -3.96 19.55
N ARG A 135 0.13 -4.20 18.78
CA ARG A 135 0.08 -5.11 17.65
C ARG A 135 -0.13 -6.55 18.14
N LYS A 136 -1.02 -7.27 17.44
CA LYS A 136 -1.33 -8.67 17.73
C LYS A 136 -0.22 -9.59 17.24
N PRO A 137 -0.20 -10.87 17.67
CA PRO A 137 0.73 -11.89 17.14
C PRO A 137 0.63 -12.07 15.62
N HIS A 138 -0.58 -11.90 15.06
CA HIS A 138 -0.85 -11.79 13.63
C HIS A 138 -1.31 -10.36 13.37
N PRO A 139 -0.38 -9.44 13.11
CA PRO A 139 -0.70 -8.02 13.03
C PRO A 139 -1.39 -7.68 11.72
N ASP A 140 -2.14 -6.61 11.78
CA ASP A 140 -2.83 -6.09 10.61
C ASP A 140 -1.88 -5.23 9.76
N ALA A 141 -2.07 -5.24 8.44
CA ALA A 141 -1.35 -4.30 7.58
C ALA A 141 -1.90 -2.88 7.75
N GLY A 142 -1.04 -1.89 7.50
CA GLY A 142 -1.40 -0.49 7.66
C GLY A 142 -1.06 0.09 9.04
N CYS A 143 -1.56 1.29 9.26
CA CYS A 143 -1.21 2.06 10.46
C CYS A 143 -2.12 1.80 11.66
N TYR A 144 -3.17 1.01 11.51
CA TYR A 144 -4.12 0.67 12.57
C TYR A 144 -4.20 -0.83 12.78
N GLU A 145 -4.30 -1.22 14.02
CA GLU A 145 -4.72 -2.56 14.41
C GLU A 145 -6.24 -2.57 14.55
N PHE A 146 -6.92 -3.55 13.97
CA PHE A 146 -8.37 -3.66 14.09
C PHE A 146 -8.77 -3.86 15.55
N SER A 147 -9.65 -3.01 16.03
CA SER A 147 -10.33 -3.14 17.32
C SER A 147 -11.85 -3.03 17.11
N LEU A 148 -12.59 -3.81 17.88
CA LEU A 148 -14.05 -3.71 17.94
C LEU A 148 -14.47 -2.39 18.58
#